data_bae32f522e355e81ac52d94b3816dea8
#
_entry.id   bae32f522e355e81ac52d94b3816dea8
#
_cell.length_a   1.000
_cell.length_b   1.000
_cell.length_c   1.000
_cell.angle_alpha   90.00
_cell.angle_beta   90.00
_cell.angle_gamma   90.00
#
_symmetry.space_group_name_H-M   'P 1'
#
loop_
_entity.id
_entity.type
_entity.pdbx_description
1 polymer ?
#
loop_
_entity_poly.entity_id
_entity_poly.type
_entity_poly.pdbx_seq_one_letter_code
_entity_poly.pdbx_strand_id
1 'polypeptide(L)'
;MRRGDTFNRRSRPGGSGTKRMSIYSARPVKLDKVRTYPLASRSSKVSVADFARVARRGANVREWVDSLPRILAGETFRAVVTALERARRKRKPIIWGLGGHVIKVGLSPLLIDLMHRGYLTAAAMNGAALIHDFEIALIGSTSEDVPAVLGEGRFGMAEETGRYLNEAIVAGDRAGDRAGNRDGLGVGEAVGRFLNQKRPPLRVGFRPYSLLATAYRERVPVTVHEAIGTDIIHNHPAIDPRALGAATHRDFLLLAALVRDLDGGGVYLNVGSAVVLPEVFLKCVSLAANLGRAPRGITTVNMDFIQHYRPTQNVLVRPTATGNSGRNPSRGYALTGHHELMVPLLAAALEK
;
A
#
# COMPACT_ATOMS: atom_id res chain seq x y z
N MET A 1 -40.46 -49.57 -42.95
CA MET A 1 -39.73 -49.49 -44.22
C MET A 1 -38.30 -49.11 -43.94
N ARG A 2 -37.44 -50.09 -43.87
CA ARG A 2 -36.38 -50.57 -44.77
C ARG A 2 -35.54 -49.48 -45.39
N ARG A 3 -34.23 -49.48 -44.99
CA ARG A 3 -32.96 -49.80 -45.70
C ARG A 3 -31.85 -49.34 -44.81
N GLY A 4 -30.86 -50.05 -44.32
CA GLY A 4 -30.06 -51.09 -44.96
C GLY A 4 -28.86 -50.44 -45.67
N ASP A 5 -27.76 -50.14 -45.00
CA ASP A 5 -26.47 -49.83 -45.61
C ASP A 5 -25.36 -50.73 -45.07
N THR A 6 -24.88 -51.51 -45.96
CA THR A 6 -23.85 -52.52 -45.84
C THR A 6 -22.47 -51.94 -45.68
N PHE A 7 -21.82 -52.29 -44.58
CA PHE A 7 -20.40 -52.01 -44.31
C PHE A 7 -19.51 -52.86 -45.25
N ASN A 8 -18.92 -52.24 -46.24
CA ASN A 8 -17.98 -52.84 -47.19
C ASN A 8 -16.62 -53.02 -46.56
N ARG A 9 -16.28 -54.25 -46.11
CA ARG A 9 -14.93 -54.64 -45.66
C ARG A 9 -14.00 -54.72 -46.84
N ARG A 10 -13.20 -53.69 -47.08
CA ARG A 10 -12.04 -53.78 -47.97
C ARG A 10 -10.87 -54.44 -47.20
N SER A 11 -10.44 -55.60 -47.76
CA SER A 11 -9.26 -56.36 -47.39
C SER A 11 -7.99 -55.48 -47.36
N ARG A 12 -7.24 -55.52 -46.25
CA ARG A 12 -5.93 -54.91 -46.14
C ARG A 12 -4.88 -55.83 -46.80
N PRO A 13 -3.94 -55.28 -47.58
CA PRO A 13 -2.75 -56.01 -48.01
C PRO A 13 -1.79 -56.12 -46.79
N GLY A 14 -1.22 -57.29 -46.56
CA GLY A 14 -0.27 -57.57 -45.54
C GLY A 14 1.04 -56.81 -45.75
N GLY A 15 1.31 -55.88 -44.87
CA GLY A 15 2.59 -55.22 -44.68
C GLY A 15 3.09 -55.50 -43.28
N SER A 16 4.33 -55.98 -43.12
CA SER A 16 5.03 -56.21 -41.87
C SER A 16 5.14 -54.89 -41.09
N GLY A 17 4.07 -54.53 -40.36
CA GLY A 17 3.98 -53.31 -39.60
C GLY A 17 4.55 -53.50 -38.21
N THR A 18 5.64 -52.88 -37.90
CA THR A 18 6.07 -52.58 -36.53
C THR A 18 4.87 -52.13 -35.73
N LYS A 19 4.51 -52.89 -34.66
CA LYS A 19 3.40 -52.58 -33.74
C LYS A 19 3.55 -51.12 -33.24
N ARG A 20 2.61 -50.27 -33.64
CA ARG A 20 2.55 -48.93 -33.07
C ARG A 20 2.28 -49.04 -31.56
N MET A 21 3.22 -48.59 -30.73
CA MET A 21 3.07 -48.59 -29.28
C MET A 21 2.12 -47.50 -28.78
N SER A 22 1.84 -46.47 -29.59
CA SER A 22 0.93 -45.39 -29.21
C SER A 22 -0.48 -45.59 -29.76
N ILE A 23 -1.48 -45.38 -28.93
CA ILE A 23 -2.91 -45.37 -29.28
C ILE A 23 -3.31 -44.07 -30.01
N TYR A 24 -2.45 -43.05 -30.01
CA TYR A 24 -2.77 -41.76 -30.62
C TYR A 24 -2.51 -41.77 -32.15
N SER A 25 -3.34 -41.07 -32.88
CA SER A 25 -3.17 -40.84 -34.32
C SER A 25 -2.06 -39.83 -34.60
N ALA A 26 -1.84 -38.86 -33.69
CA ALA A 26 -0.77 -37.88 -33.75
C ALA A 26 0.60 -38.55 -33.60
N ARG A 27 1.57 -38.07 -34.35
CA ARG A 27 2.97 -38.51 -34.24
C ARG A 27 3.79 -37.39 -33.54
N PRO A 28 4.68 -37.73 -32.62
CA PRO A 28 5.64 -36.76 -32.09
C PRO A 28 6.42 -36.08 -33.23
N VAL A 29 6.68 -34.78 -33.04
CA VAL A 29 7.53 -34.04 -33.98
C VAL A 29 8.97 -34.55 -33.88
N LYS A 30 9.68 -34.52 -35.00
CA LYS A 30 11.11 -34.85 -35.07
C LYS A 30 11.91 -33.56 -34.94
N LEU A 31 13.01 -33.60 -34.20
CA LEU A 31 13.88 -32.44 -33.94
C LEU A 31 15.02 -32.28 -34.95
N ASP A 32 15.19 -33.24 -35.88
CA ASP A 32 16.25 -33.28 -36.90
C ASP A 32 16.28 -32.05 -37.84
N LYS A 33 15.14 -31.36 -37.95
CA LYS A 33 14.99 -30.15 -38.77
C LYS A 33 14.88 -28.85 -37.95
N VAL A 34 15.10 -28.90 -36.66
CA VAL A 34 15.08 -27.69 -35.80
C VAL A 34 16.26 -26.80 -36.19
N ARG A 35 15.95 -25.53 -36.45
CA ARG A 35 16.97 -24.51 -36.73
C ARG A 35 17.44 -23.89 -35.44
N THR A 36 18.71 -23.95 -35.20
CA THR A 36 19.38 -23.29 -34.04
C THR A 36 20.12 -22.03 -34.51
N TYR A 37 20.49 -21.20 -33.55
CA TYR A 37 21.29 -19.99 -33.79
C TYR A 37 22.38 -19.86 -32.72
N PRO A 38 23.50 -19.15 -32.99
CA PRO A 38 24.56 -18.98 -32.02
C PRO A 38 24.09 -18.19 -30.79
N LEU A 39 24.48 -18.65 -29.58
CA LEU A 39 24.14 -17.99 -28.34
C LEU A 39 24.55 -16.51 -28.31
N ALA A 40 25.71 -16.19 -28.91
CA ALA A 40 26.23 -14.82 -28.98
C ALA A 40 25.34 -13.85 -29.78
N SER A 41 24.50 -14.37 -30.69
CA SER A 41 23.56 -13.53 -31.48
C SER A 41 22.24 -13.25 -30.76
N ARG A 42 22.01 -13.87 -29.61
CA ARG A 42 20.77 -13.70 -28.86
C ARG A 42 20.80 -12.41 -28.03
N SER A 43 19.75 -11.60 -28.14
CA SER A 43 19.50 -10.51 -27.18
C SER A 43 19.22 -11.09 -25.80
N SER A 44 20.08 -10.81 -24.82
CA SER A 44 19.95 -11.25 -23.44
C SER A 44 19.49 -10.13 -22.53
N LYS A 45 18.56 -10.43 -21.60
CA LYS A 45 18.01 -9.47 -20.66
C LYS A 45 18.85 -9.25 -19.40
N VAL A 46 19.85 -10.09 -19.19
CA VAL A 46 20.72 -10.09 -18.00
C VAL A 46 22.16 -10.25 -18.45
N SER A 47 23.03 -9.42 -17.92
CA SER A 47 24.47 -9.47 -18.13
C SER A 47 25.21 -9.57 -16.80
N VAL A 48 26.50 -9.89 -16.82
CA VAL A 48 27.35 -9.88 -15.61
C VAL A 48 27.45 -8.51 -14.97
N ALA A 49 27.22 -7.45 -15.73
CA ALA A 49 27.18 -6.07 -15.21
C ALA A 49 25.99 -5.81 -14.27
N ASP A 50 24.94 -6.64 -14.35
CA ASP A 50 23.74 -6.54 -13.54
C ASP A 50 23.83 -7.39 -12.25
N PHE A 51 24.90 -8.16 -12.07
CA PHE A 51 25.06 -9.06 -10.95
C PHE A 51 25.28 -8.32 -9.64
N ALA A 52 24.90 -8.97 -8.54
CA ALA A 52 25.23 -8.50 -7.20
C ALA A 52 26.75 -8.41 -7.02
N ARG A 53 27.19 -7.44 -6.25
CA ARG A 53 28.56 -7.35 -5.77
C ARG A 53 28.63 -7.80 -4.32
N VAL A 54 29.75 -8.42 -3.94
CA VAL A 54 29.97 -8.75 -2.53
C VAL A 54 30.15 -7.45 -1.75
N ALA A 55 29.24 -7.20 -0.79
CA ALA A 55 29.37 -6.06 0.10
C ALA A 55 30.63 -6.24 0.97
N ARG A 56 31.39 -5.17 1.20
CA ARG A 56 32.56 -5.24 2.09
C ARG A 56 32.10 -5.52 3.53
N ARG A 57 32.94 -6.18 4.30
CA ARG A 57 32.68 -6.39 5.73
C ARG A 57 32.56 -5.03 6.45
N GLY A 58 31.48 -4.85 7.22
CA GLY A 58 31.16 -3.58 7.87
C GLY A 58 30.56 -2.49 6.96
N ALA A 59 30.12 -2.86 5.75
CA ALA A 59 29.36 -1.96 4.89
C ALA A 59 28.11 -1.44 5.61
N ASN A 60 27.81 -0.14 5.45
CA ASN A 60 26.54 0.41 5.89
C ASN A 60 25.39 -0.05 4.98
N VAL A 61 24.15 0.21 5.40
CA VAL A 61 22.96 -0.23 4.65
C VAL A 61 22.91 0.35 3.24
N ARG A 62 23.33 1.61 3.04
CA ARG A 62 23.37 2.22 1.71
C ARG A 62 24.34 1.50 0.79
N GLU A 63 25.56 1.25 1.25
CA GLU A 63 26.56 0.48 0.50
C GLU A 63 26.07 -0.95 0.20
N TRP A 64 25.34 -1.56 1.14
CA TRP A 64 24.74 -2.87 0.93
C TRP A 64 23.64 -2.81 -0.15
N VAL A 65 22.75 -1.82 -0.12
CA VAL A 65 21.74 -1.62 -1.18
C VAL A 65 22.39 -1.40 -2.54
N ASP A 66 23.48 -0.64 -2.59
CA ASP A 66 24.23 -0.43 -3.84
C ASP A 66 24.91 -1.69 -4.37
N SER A 67 25.13 -2.70 -3.51
CA SER A 67 25.68 -4.01 -3.88
C SER A 67 24.66 -4.99 -4.44
N LEU A 68 23.35 -4.75 -4.27
CA LEU A 68 22.28 -5.60 -4.79
C LEU A 68 22.32 -5.71 -6.33
N PRO A 69 21.75 -6.77 -6.92
CA PRO A 69 21.64 -6.90 -8.38
C PRO A 69 20.93 -5.68 -8.99
N ARG A 70 21.35 -5.28 -10.19
CA ARG A 70 20.73 -4.16 -10.95
C ARG A 70 19.57 -4.60 -11.82
N ILE A 71 18.84 -5.61 -11.35
CA ILE A 71 17.67 -6.20 -12.00
C ILE A 71 16.58 -6.47 -10.96
N LEU A 72 15.32 -6.59 -11.43
CA LEU A 72 14.16 -7.00 -10.64
C LEU A 72 14.04 -6.22 -9.32
N ALA A 73 13.86 -6.91 -8.19
CA ALA A 73 13.60 -6.29 -6.89
C ALA A 73 14.76 -5.40 -6.41
N GLY A 74 16.02 -5.75 -6.71
CA GLY A 74 17.19 -4.94 -6.35
C GLY A 74 17.19 -3.59 -7.06
N GLU A 75 16.86 -3.55 -8.36
CA GLU A 75 16.70 -2.30 -9.11
C GLU A 75 15.48 -1.53 -8.62
N THR A 76 14.35 -2.22 -8.44
CA THR A 76 13.10 -1.60 -7.95
C THR A 76 13.33 -0.91 -6.60
N PHE A 77 14.00 -1.57 -5.65
CA PHE A 77 14.28 -0.99 -4.35
C PHE A 77 15.13 0.29 -4.45
N ARG A 78 16.22 0.26 -5.23
CA ARG A 78 17.04 1.46 -5.48
C ARG A 78 16.26 2.58 -6.16
N ALA A 79 15.37 2.24 -7.11
CA ALA A 79 14.54 3.23 -7.78
C ALA A 79 13.58 3.92 -6.80
N VAL A 80 13.00 3.17 -5.85
CA VAL A 80 12.14 3.71 -4.79
C VAL A 80 12.94 4.64 -3.87
N VAL A 81 14.11 4.20 -3.36
CA VAL A 81 15.00 5.04 -2.55
C VAL A 81 15.32 6.36 -3.28
N THR A 82 15.76 6.26 -4.54
CA THR A 82 16.09 7.43 -5.37
C THR A 82 14.88 8.36 -5.59
N ALA A 83 13.67 7.79 -5.76
CA ALA A 83 12.46 8.59 -5.93
C ALA A 83 12.11 9.37 -4.65
N LEU A 84 12.22 8.74 -3.48
CA LEU A 84 11.98 9.36 -2.18
C LEU A 84 12.98 10.49 -1.91
N GLU A 85 14.28 10.25 -2.10
CA GLU A 85 15.31 11.27 -1.95
C GLU A 85 15.10 12.45 -2.90
N ARG A 86 14.73 12.16 -4.16
CA ARG A 86 14.43 13.22 -5.13
C ARG A 86 13.21 14.04 -4.74
N ALA A 87 12.16 13.41 -4.27
CA ALA A 87 10.95 14.08 -3.80
C ALA A 87 11.26 14.99 -2.60
N ARG A 88 11.99 14.49 -1.60
CA ARG A 88 12.45 15.27 -0.44
C ARG A 88 13.26 16.48 -0.87
N ARG A 89 14.32 16.32 -1.71
CA ARG A 89 15.15 17.43 -2.21
C ARG A 89 14.34 18.48 -2.96
N LYS A 90 13.32 18.06 -3.70
CA LYS A 90 12.42 18.94 -4.45
C LYS A 90 11.26 19.49 -3.62
N ARG A 91 11.19 19.15 -2.34
CA ARG A 91 10.06 19.49 -1.43
C ARG A 91 8.70 19.09 -2.02
N LYS A 92 8.66 17.95 -2.70
CA LYS A 92 7.42 17.34 -3.21
C LYS A 92 6.80 16.45 -2.12
N PRO A 93 5.47 16.33 -2.09
CA PRO A 93 4.82 15.47 -1.10
C PRO A 93 5.27 14.02 -1.21
N ILE A 94 5.45 13.39 -0.04
CA ILE A 94 5.67 11.97 0.14
C ILE A 94 4.56 11.48 1.07
N ILE A 95 3.58 10.79 0.50
CA ILE A 95 2.37 10.35 1.20
C ILE A 95 2.47 8.86 1.47
N TRP A 96 2.29 8.47 2.72
CA TRP A 96 2.26 7.07 3.15
C TRP A 96 0.82 6.63 3.41
N GLY A 97 0.31 5.71 2.61
CA GLY A 97 -0.95 5.00 2.85
C GLY A 97 -0.70 3.76 3.68
N LEU A 98 -1.21 3.73 4.92
CA LEU A 98 -0.87 2.76 5.96
C LEU A 98 -2.06 1.87 6.29
N GLY A 99 -1.92 0.57 6.13
CA GLY A 99 -2.84 -0.43 6.69
C GLY A 99 -2.55 -0.71 8.16
N GLY A 100 -3.51 -1.31 8.87
CA GLY A 100 -3.42 -1.59 10.31
C GLY A 100 -2.21 -2.44 10.69
N HIS A 101 -1.81 -3.39 9.83
CA HIS A 101 -0.65 -4.27 10.10
C HIS A 101 0.64 -3.48 10.35
N VAL A 102 0.87 -2.40 9.62
CA VAL A 102 2.08 -1.56 9.75
C VAL A 102 2.23 -0.99 11.16
N ILE A 103 1.13 -0.54 11.74
CA ILE A 103 1.11 0.03 13.09
C ILE A 103 1.23 -1.07 14.15
N LYS A 104 0.42 -2.14 14.03
CA LYS A 104 0.37 -3.20 15.04
C LYS A 104 1.66 -4.01 15.18
N VAL A 105 2.51 -4.06 14.15
CA VAL A 105 3.83 -4.71 14.22
C VAL A 105 4.95 -3.78 14.70
N GLY A 106 4.61 -2.58 15.23
CA GLY A 106 5.53 -1.72 15.94
C GLY A 106 6.39 -0.79 15.07
N LEU A 107 5.94 -0.43 13.86
CA LEU A 107 6.72 0.41 12.94
C LEU A 107 6.51 1.92 13.14
N SER A 108 5.62 2.34 14.02
CA SER A 108 5.35 3.77 14.31
C SER A 108 6.62 4.58 14.64
N PRO A 109 7.60 4.11 15.43
CA PRO A 109 8.82 4.88 15.69
C PRO A 109 9.62 5.18 14.42
N LEU A 110 9.67 4.25 13.47
CA LEU A 110 10.36 4.46 12.19
C LEU A 110 9.60 5.44 11.28
N LEU A 111 8.26 5.36 11.28
CA LEU A 111 7.44 6.32 10.53
C LEU A 111 7.57 7.74 11.11
N ILE A 112 7.67 7.86 12.42
CA ILE A 112 7.93 9.13 13.12
C ILE A 112 9.32 9.68 12.77
N ASP A 113 10.36 8.84 12.75
CA ASP A 113 11.70 9.22 12.29
C ASP A 113 11.68 9.69 10.84
N LEU A 114 11.02 8.93 9.93
CA LEU A 114 10.85 9.32 8.53
C LEU A 114 10.10 10.67 8.39
N MET A 115 9.13 10.94 9.25
CA MET A 115 8.44 12.23 9.31
C MET A 115 9.40 13.36 9.66
N HIS A 116 10.18 13.22 10.74
CA HIS A 116 11.17 14.22 11.16
C HIS A 116 12.24 14.46 10.10
N ARG A 117 12.61 13.42 9.36
CA ARG A 117 13.59 13.51 8.26
C ARG A 117 12.98 14.02 6.94
N GLY A 118 11.67 14.28 6.90
CA GLY A 118 10.97 14.78 5.72
C GLY A 118 10.69 13.74 4.63
N TYR A 119 10.69 12.45 4.98
CA TYR A 119 10.32 11.33 4.10
C TYR A 119 8.88 10.85 4.31
N LEU A 120 8.17 11.43 5.28
CA LEU A 120 6.73 11.30 5.45
C LEU A 120 6.17 12.70 5.64
N THR A 121 5.56 13.26 4.60
CA THR A 121 4.98 14.61 4.63
C THR A 121 3.47 14.60 4.82
N ALA A 122 2.83 13.46 4.65
CA ALA A 122 1.45 13.19 4.96
C ALA A 122 1.24 11.68 5.13
N ALA A 123 0.25 11.27 5.90
CA ALA A 123 -0.19 9.88 5.98
C ALA A 123 -1.67 9.75 5.66
N ALA A 124 -2.06 8.62 5.08
CA ALA A 124 -3.44 8.17 4.97
C ALA A 124 -3.57 6.82 5.69
N MET A 125 -4.56 6.68 6.55
CA MET A 125 -4.80 5.48 7.34
C MET A 125 -6.17 4.90 7.02
N ASN A 126 -6.33 3.57 7.12
CA ASN A 126 -7.63 2.97 7.28
C ASN A 126 -8.03 2.96 8.77
N GLY A 127 -9.28 2.63 9.10
CA GLY A 127 -9.75 2.60 10.50
C GLY A 127 -8.94 1.66 11.39
N ALA A 128 -8.50 0.51 10.88
CA ALA A 128 -7.66 -0.40 11.67
C ALA A 128 -6.31 0.23 12.07
N ALA A 129 -5.67 1.02 11.19
CA ALA A 129 -4.44 1.74 11.54
C ALA A 129 -4.68 2.83 12.57
N LEU A 130 -5.79 3.57 12.49
CA LEU A 130 -6.24 4.52 13.49
C LEU A 130 -6.39 3.85 14.85
N ILE A 131 -7.14 2.74 14.91
CA ILE A 131 -7.44 2.01 16.15
C ILE A 131 -6.15 1.53 16.81
N HIS A 132 -5.27 0.86 16.08
CA HIS A 132 -3.99 0.40 16.63
C HIS A 132 -3.11 1.54 17.14
N ASP A 133 -3.02 2.66 16.43
CA ASP A 133 -2.22 3.81 16.87
C ASP A 133 -2.79 4.45 18.14
N PHE A 134 -4.12 4.55 18.22
CA PHE A 134 -4.83 5.08 19.38
C PHE A 134 -4.63 4.20 20.62
N GLU A 135 -4.81 2.89 20.53
CA GLU A 135 -4.61 1.95 21.62
C GLU A 135 -3.16 1.96 22.12
N ILE A 136 -2.19 1.96 21.19
CA ILE A 136 -0.77 2.12 21.55
C ILE A 136 -0.55 3.42 22.32
N ALA A 137 -1.13 4.54 21.88
CA ALA A 137 -0.99 5.83 22.58
C ALA A 137 -1.49 5.78 24.03
N LEU A 138 -2.55 5.01 24.28
CA LEU A 138 -3.17 4.89 25.61
C LEU A 138 -2.39 3.97 26.54
N ILE A 139 -2.23 2.70 26.14
CA ILE A 139 -1.77 1.61 27.01
C ILE A 139 -0.47 0.95 26.57
N GLY A 140 0.09 1.33 25.40
CA GLY A 140 1.31 0.73 24.85
C GLY A 140 1.12 -0.68 24.27
N SER A 141 -0.13 -1.11 24.09
CA SER A 141 -0.49 -2.43 23.57
C SER A 141 -1.67 -2.29 22.62
N THR A 142 -1.81 -3.23 21.70
CA THR A 142 -2.92 -3.27 20.74
C THR A 142 -3.08 -4.69 20.18
N SER A 143 -4.09 -4.90 19.37
CA SER A 143 -4.42 -6.14 18.65
C SER A 143 -4.99 -7.21 19.58
N GLU A 144 -6.31 -7.22 19.65
CA GLU A 144 -7.12 -8.20 20.39
C GLU A 144 -6.86 -9.65 19.93
N ASP A 145 -6.89 -10.60 20.85
CA ASP A 145 -6.93 -12.04 20.51
C ASP A 145 -8.36 -12.42 20.10
N VAL A 146 -8.66 -12.22 18.82
CA VAL A 146 -10.01 -12.41 18.28
C VAL A 146 -10.57 -13.80 18.53
N PRO A 147 -9.85 -14.92 18.32
CA PRO A 147 -10.35 -16.26 18.65
C PRO A 147 -10.78 -16.42 20.11
N ALA A 148 -10.06 -15.80 21.04
CA ALA A 148 -10.35 -15.92 22.47
C ALA A 148 -11.64 -15.22 22.89
N VAL A 149 -12.04 -14.14 22.20
CA VAL A 149 -13.15 -13.27 22.68
C VAL A 149 -14.37 -13.26 21.75
N LEU A 150 -14.25 -13.78 20.52
CA LEU A 150 -15.31 -13.72 19.52
C LEU A 150 -16.57 -14.46 19.95
N GLY A 151 -16.41 -15.68 20.55
CA GLY A 151 -17.54 -16.50 20.99
C GLY A 151 -18.35 -15.88 22.13
N GLU A 152 -17.75 -14.96 22.89
CA GLU A 152 -18.39 -14.20 23.96
C GLU A 152 -19.00 -12.88 23.48
N GLY A 153 -18.86 -12.54 22.20
CA GLY A 153 -19.33 -11.29 21.62
C GLY A 153 -18.54 -10.06 22.09
N ARG A 154 -17.31 -10.24 22.57
CA ARG A 154 -16.47 -9.16 23.11
C ARG A 154 -15.54 -8.53 22.10
N PHE A 155 -15.33 -9.16 20.95
CA PHE A 155 -14.45 -8.64 19.91
C PHE A 155 -14.86 -7.23 19.45
N GLY A 156 -13.95 -6.28 19.56
CA GLY A 156 -14.16 -4.90 19.18
C GLY A 156 -15.02 -4.07 20.14
N MET A 157 -15.24 -4.59 21.38
CA MET A 157 -16.08 -3.93 22.39
C MET A 157 -15.27 -3.24 23.50
N ALA A 158 -13.98 -2.95 23.24
CA ALA A 158 -13.15 -2.21 24.21
C ALA A 158 -13.72 -0.80 24.43
N GLU A 159 -14.11 -0.54 25.68
CA GLU A 159 -14.83 0.69 26.09
C GLU A 159 -14.06 1.95 25.72
N GLU A 160 -12.79 2.04 26.09
CA GLU A 160 -11.98 3.22 25.87
C GLU A 160 -11.71 3.47 24.39
N THR A 161 -11.47 2.41 23.62
CA THR A 161 -11.25 2.49 22.17
C THR A 161 -12.51 3.00 21.48
N GLY A 162 -13.64 2.35 21.72
CA GLY A 162 -14.90 2.72 21.08
C GLY A 162 -15.40 4.11 21.50
N ARG A 163 -15.43 4.39 22.81
CA ARG A 163 -15.94 5.63 23.35
C ARG A 163 -15.11 6.83 22.87
N TYR A 164 -13.82 6.84 23.20
CA TYR A 164 -13.03 8.06 23.05
C TYR A 164 -12.66 8.36 21.60
N LEU A 165 -12.57 7.37 20.71
CA LEU A 165 -12.46 7.64 19.29
C LEU A 165 -13.72 8.32 18.76
N ASN A 166 -14.90 7.81 19.11
CA ASN A 166 -16.16 8.43 18.70
C ASN A 166 -16.36 9.84 19.31
N GLU A 167 -16.05 10.02 20.59
CA GLU A 167 -16.09 11.34 21.24
C GLU A 167 -15.12 12.34 20.60
N ALA A 168 -13.90 11.92 20.24
CA ALA A 168 -12.94 12.75 19.54
C ALA A 168 -13.46 13.21 18.17
N ILE A 169 -14.06 12.30 17.42
CA ILE A 169 -14.64 12.57 16.11
C ILE A 169 -15.80 13.57 16.23
N VAL A 170 -16.73 13.34 17.15
CA VAL A 170 -17.86 14.24 17.42
C VAL A 170 -17.39 15.64 17.86
N ALA A 171 -16.38 15.68 18.74
CA ALA A 171 -15.80 16.95 19.20
C ALA A 171 -15.09 17.70 18.07
N GLY A 172 -14.44 16.97 17.14
CA GLY A 172 -13.82 17.51 15.94
C GLY A 172 -14.83 18.07 14.95
N ASP A 173 -15.94 17.37 14.73
CA ASP A 173 -17.04 17.80 13.86
C ASP A 173 -17.65 19.11 14.39
N ARG A 174 -17.97 19.18 15.67
CA ARG A 174 -18.55 20.38 16.33
C ARG A 174 -17.56 21.56 16.46
N ALA A 175 -16.25 21.33 16.30
CA ALA A 175 -15.28 22.42 16.38
C ALA A 175 -15.45 23.44 15.24
N GLY A 176 -15.93 23.04 14.08
CA GLY A 176 -16.26 23.91 12.96
C GLY A 176 -17.39 24.88 13.30
N ASP A 177 -18.46 24.41 13.93
CA ASP A 177 -19.63 25.22 14.31
C ASP A 177 -19.25 26.36 15.25
N ARG A 178 -18.34 26.09 16.20
CA ARG A 178 -17.89 27.10 17.19
C ARG A 178 -16.97 28.17 16.58
N ALA A 179 -16.25 27.85 15.51
CA ALA A 179 -15.35 28.78 14.84
C ALA A 179 -16.03 29.61 13.75
N GLY A 180 -17.35 29.44 13.56
CA GLY A 180 -18.07 30.07 12.45
C GLY A 180 -17.69 29.55 11.07
N ASN A 181 -16.87 28.51 11.03
CA ASN A 181 -16.44 27.81 9.85
C ASN A 181 -17.25 26.52 9.75
N ARG A 182 -18.04 26.33 8.70
CA ARG A 182 -18.92 25.16 8.52
C ARG A 182 -18.15 23.83 8.40
N ASP A 183 -16.81 23.89 8.32
CA ASP A 183 -15.95 22.74 8.12
C ASP A 183 -15.33 22.33 9.45
N GLY A 184 -15.86 21.31 10.10
CA GLY A 184 -15.24 20.63 11.24
C GLY A 184 -13.89 19.96 10.87
N LEU A 185 -13.29 19.28 11.83
CA LEU A 185 -12.03 18.55 11.60
C LEU A 185 -12.29 17.21 10.89
N GLY A 186 -11.30 16.72 10.14
CA GLY A 186 -11.22 15.33 9.72
C GLY A 186 -10.95 14.39 10.90
N VAL A 187 -11.12 13.09 10.70
CA VAL A 187 -10.90 12.08 11.75
C VAL A 187 -9.46 12.13 12.24
N GLY A 188 -8.48 12.17 11.32
CA GLY A 188 -7.05 12.18 11.68
C GLY A 188 -6.68 13.37 12.54
N GLU A 189 -7.12 14.58 12.19
CA GLU A 189 -6.87 15.79 12.96
C GLU A 189 -7.61 15.79 14.31
N ALA A 190 -8.87 15.34 14.33
CA ALA A 190 -9.69 15.29 15.53
C ALA A 190 -9.08 14.37 16.61
N VAL A 191 -8.65 13.16 16.20
CA VAL A 191 -8.02 12.19 17.09
C VAL A 191 -6.61 12.65 17.50
N GLY A 192 -5.82 13.18 16.57
CA GLY A 192 -4.51 13.77 16.88
C GLY A 192 -4.62 14.89 17.92
N ARG A 193 -5.62 15.77 17.77
CA ARG A 193 -5.94 16.82 18.74
C ARG A 193 -6.32 16.24 20.10
N PHE A 194 -7.19 15.22 20.14
CA PHE A 194 -7.61 14.55 21.36
C PHE A 194 -6.41 13.98 22.14
N LEU A 195 -5.54 13.26 21.46
CA LEU A 195 -4.33 12.66 22.05
C LEU A 195 -3.35 13.71 22.62
N ASN A 196 -3.40 14.96 22.14
CA ASN A 196 -2.53 16.05 22.56
C ASN A 196 -3.18 17.03 23.55
N GLN A 197 -4.37 16.75 24.08
CA GLN A 197 -5.00 17.58 25.10
C GLN A 197 -4.12 17.66 26.35
N LYS A 198 -4.10 18.84 26.99
CA LYS A 198 -3.35 19.05 28.25
C LYS A 198 -3.93 18.24 29.43
N ARG A 199 -5.24 18.05 29.42
CA ARG A 199 -5.99 17.28 30.43
C ARG A 199 -6.97 16.36 29.69
N PRO A 200 -6.50 15.28 29.11
CA PRO A 200 -7.38 14.33 28.46
C PRO A 200 -8.25 13.61 29.52
N PRO A 201 -9.43 13.12 29.13
CA PRO A 201 -10.32 12.38 30.03
C PRO A 201 -9.73 11.03 30.50
N LEU A 202 -8.68 10.56 29.84
CA LEU A 202 -7.95 9.35 30.17
C LEU A 202 -6.43 9.56 30.02
N ARG A 203 -5.66 8.66 30.65
CA ARG A 203 -4.20 8.71 30.57
C ARG A 203 -3.72 8.32 29.16
N VAL A 204 -2.95 9.18 28.51
CA VAL A 204 -2.22 8.90 27.25
C VAL A 204 -0.76 8.66 27.59
N GLY A 205 -0.44 7.43 28.03
CA GLY A 205 0.86 7.08 28.61
C GLY A 205 1.98 6.92 27.59
N PHE A 206 1.63 6.51 26.36
CA PHE A 206 2.59 6.12 25.32
C PHE A 206 2.52 7.03 24.08
N ARG A 207 2.15 8.29 24.27
CA ARG A 207 2.05 9.31 23.19
C ARG A 207 3.26 9.37 22.25
N PRO A 208 4.52 9.21 22.69
CA PRO A 208 5.67 9.23 21.79
C PRO A 208 5.69 8.11 20.74
N TYR A 209 4.92 7.04 20.94
CA TYR A 209 4.81 5.92 20.01
C TYR A 209 3.62 6.05 19.04
N SER A 210 2.78 7.09 19.18
CA SER A 210 1.66 7.36 18.31
C SER A 210 2.06 8.24 17.13
N LEU A 211 1.83 7.74 15.91
CA LEU A 211 2.01 8.51 14.69
C LEU A 211 1.02 9.68 14.64
N LEU A 212 -0.26 9.46 14.98
CA LEU A 212 -1.30 10.49 15.02
C LEU A 212 -0.98 11.62 15.98
N ALA A 213 -0.58 11.27 17.22
CA ALA A 213 -0.24 12.28 18.22
C ALA A 213 0.98 13.12 17.80
N THR A 214 1.99 12.47 17.20
CA THR A 214 3.19 13.15 16.73
C THR A 214 2.87 14.00 15.50
N ALA A 215 2.17 13.47 14.50
CA ALA A 215 1.81 14.17 13.28
C ALA A 215 1.00 15.46 13.58
N TYR A 216 0.05 15.40 14.52
CA TYR A 216 -0.70 16.58 14.94
C TYR A 216 0.21 17.67 15.52
N ARG A 217 1.16 17.31 16.38
CA ARG A 217 2.13 18.23 16.98
C ARG A 217 3.06 18.85 15.93
N GLU A 218 3.52 18.04 14.99
CA GLU A 218 4.41 18.45 13.90
C GLU A 218 3.65 19.09 12.71
N ARG A 219 2.32 19.19 12.81
CA ARG A 219 1.45 19.73 11.74
C ARG A 219 1.56 18.98 10.41
N VAL A 220 1.82 17.68 10.48
CA VAL A 220 1.83 16.78 9.33
C VAL A 220 0.41 16.21 9.13
N PRO A 221 -0.22 16.39 7.98
CA PRO A 221 -1.57 15.89 7.75
C PRO A 221 -1.66 14.37 7.87
N VAL A 222 -2.64 13.89 8.63
CA VAL A 222 -3.05 12.48 8.64
C VAL A 222 -4.53 12.43 8.29
N THR A 223 -4.87 11.67 7.26
CA THR A 223 -6.26 11.42 6.85
C THR A 223 -6.65 10.00 7.22
N VAL A 224 -7.90 9.80 7.68
CA VAL A 224 -8.40 8.48 8.05
C VAL A 224 -9.64 8.15 7.23
N HIS A 225 -9.59 6.99 6.59
CA HIS A 225 -10.62 6.52 5.67
C HIS A 225 -11.35 5.34 6.31
N GLU A 226 -12.43 5.67 7.00
CA GLU A 226 -13.30 4.70 7.66
C GLU A 226 -14.17 3.95 6.65
N ALA A 227 -14.36 2.67 6.89
CA ALA A 227 -15.27 1.84 6.10
C ALA A 227 -16.37 1.29 7.02
N ILE A 228 -17.59 1.82 6.88
CA ILE A 228 -18.72 1.46 7.74
C ILE A 228 -18.98 -0.05 7.70
N GLY A 229 -19.01 -0.66 8.88
CA GLY A 229 -19.21 -2.10 9.08
C GLY A 229 -17.92 -2.92 9.07
N THR A 230 -16.73 -2.33 8.80
CA THR A 230 -15.45 -3.01 8.89
C THR A 230 -14.65 -2.63 10.14
N ASP A 231 -14.77 -1.39 10.59
CA ASP A 231 -14.01 -0.84 11.71
C ASP A 231 -14.79 -0.97 13.02
N ILE A 232 -14.15 -1.42 14.09
CA ILE A 232 -14.80 -1.80 15.35
C ILE A 232 -15.49 -0.64 16.08
N ILE A 233 -15.07 0.61 15.81
CA ILE A 233 -15.68 1.79 16.44
C ILE A 233 -17.15 1.97 16.09
N HIS A 234 -17.62 1.34 15.01
CA HIS A 234 -19.02 1.36 14.59
C HIS A 234 -19.94 0.54 15.53
N ASN A 235 -19.36 -0.39 16.28
CA ASN A 235 -20.12 -1.25 17.21
C ASN A 235 -20.41 -0.59 18.54
N HIS A 236 -19.74 0.55 18.85
CA HIS A 236 -19.84 1.17 20.16
C HIS A 236 -21.05 2.12 20.25
N PRO A 237 -21.80 2.15 21.38
CA PRO A 237 -22.98 3.01 21.56
C PRO A 237 -22.73 4.51 21.43
N ALA A 238 -21.48 4.97 21.60
CA ALA A 238 -21.10 6.37 21.44
C ALA A 238 -21.00 6.82 19.98
N ILE A 239 -21.24 5.93 19.00
CA ILE A 239 -21.16 6.28 17.56
C ILE A 239 -22.15 7.38 17.19
N ASP A 240 -21.68 8.41 16.51
CA ASP A 240 -22.48 9.33 15.71
C ASP A 240 -22.14 9.13 14.23
N PRO A 241 -22.98 8.40 13.48
CA PRO A 241 -22.70 8.09 12.08
C PRO A 241 -22.63 9.33 11.19
N ARG A 242 -23.30 10.43 11.55
CA ARG A 242 -23.25 11.69 10.78
C ARG A 242 -21.91 12.38 10.97
N ALA A 243 -21.46 12.51 12.21
CA ALA A 243 -20.16 13.10 12.53
C ALA A 243 -19.03 12.27 11.90
N LEU A 244 -19.08 10.94 12.00
CA LEU A 244 -18.12 10.05 11.37
C LEU A 244 -18.10 10.20 9.86
N GLY A 245 -19.26 10.14 9.20
CA GLY A 245 -19.37 10.31 7.74
C GLY A 245 -18.85 11.65 7.27
N ALA A 246 -19.17 12.73 7.98
CA ALA A 246 -18.67 14.06 7.68
C ALA A 246 -17.16 14.17 7.85
N ALA A 247 -16.60 13.65 8.96
CA ALA A 247 -15.18 13.74 9.27
C ALA A 247 -14.32 12.92 8.28
N THR A 248 -14.70 11.66 8.00
CA THR A 248 -13.93 10.84 7.03
C THR A 248 -14.07 11.38 5.59
N HIS A 249 -15.17 12.02 5.25
CA HIS A 249 -15.31 12.70 3.96
C HIS A 249 -14.40 13.93 3.85
N ARG A 250 -14.21 14.71 4.93
CA ARG A 250 -13.25 15.81 4.96
C ARG A 250 -11.83 15.28 4.76
N ASP A 251 -11.48 14.18 5.40
CA ASP A 251 -10.20 13.50 5.20
C ASP A 251 -10.01 13.03 3.75
N PHE A 252 -11.06 12.53 3.11
CA PHE A 252 -11.01 12.20 1.69
C PHE A 252 -10.71 13.42 0.82
N LEU A 253 -11.37 14.56 1.07
CA LEU A 253 -11.12 15.81 0.32
C LEU A 253 -9.71 16.35 0.58
N LEU A 254 -9.21 16.26 1.82
CA LEU A 254 -7.85 16.65 2.18
C LEU A 254 -6.84 15.75 1.45
N LEU A 255 -7.05 14.43 1.45
CA LEU A 255 -6.17 13.52 0.72
C LEU A 255 -6.20 13.81 -0.78
N ALA A 256 -7.35 14.14 -1.36
CA ALA A 256 -7.44 14.51 -2.78
C ALA A 256 -6.60 15.76 -3.10
N ALA A 257 -6.58 16.74 -2.20
CA ALA A 257 -5.72 17.92 -2.33
C ALA A 257 -4.22 17.55 -2.25
N LEU A 258 -3.83 16.71 -1.29
CA LEU A 258 -2.46 16.23 -1.14
C LEU A 258 -2.01 15.40 -2.36
N VAL A 259 -2.89 14.55 -2.89
CA VAL A 259 -2.63 13.74 -4.09
C VAL A 259 -2.45 14.62 -5.33
N ARG A 260 -3.25 15.66 -5.48
CA ARG A 260 -3.06 16.68 -6.55
C ARG A 260 -1.65 17.27 -6.52
N ASP A 261 -1.14 17.56 -5.33
CA ASP A 261 0.14 18.22 -5.14
C ASP A 261 1.36 17.28 -5.33
N LEU A 262 1.12 15.97 -5.54
CA LEU A 262 2.14 15.01 -5.98
C LEU A 262 2.70 15.36 -7.37
N ASP A 263 2.00 16.18 -8.16
CA ASP A 263 2.41 16.53 -9.51
C ASP A 263 3.88 17.03 -9.59
N GLY A 264 4.61 16.55 -10.60
CA GLY A 264 6.00 16.94 -10.85
C GLY A 264 7.05 16.25 -9.97
N GLY A 265 6.75 15.08 -9.39
CA GLY A 265 7.74 14.22 -8.74
C GLY A 265 7.45 13.80 -7.31
N GLY A 266 6.22 13.96 -6.84
CA GLY A 266 5.78 13.41 -5.55
C GLY A 266 5.71 11.89 -5.53
N VAL A 267 5.63 11.31 -4.33
CA VAL A 267 5.61 9.87 -4.11
C VAL A 267 4.40 9.49 -3.26
N TYR A 268 3.68 8.45 -3.69
CA TYR A 268 2.67 7.79 -2.90
C TYR A 268 3.08 6.34 -2.62
N LEU A 269 3.14 5.95 -1.34
CA LEU A 269 3.40 4.58 -0.93
C LEU A 269 2.12 4.00 -0.34
N ASN A 270 1.67 2.84 -0.84
CA ASN A 270 0.67 2.00 -0.21
C ASN A 270 1.39 0.89 0.53
N VAL A 271 1.26 0.87 1.85
CA VAL A 271 1.96 -0.09 2.72
C VAL A 271 0.93 -0.87 3.53
N GLY A 272 0.71 -2.12 3.19
CA GLY A 272 -0.16 -3.03 3.93
C GLY A 272 -1.66 -2.75 3.84
N SER A 273 -2.12 -1.97 2.85
CA SER A 273 -3.56 -1.80 2.60
C SER A 273 -3.96 -2.50 1.30
N ALA A 274 -4.68 -3.61 1.42
CA ALA A 274 -5.07 -4.43 0.27
C ALA A 274 -6.29 -3.89 -0.50
N VAL A 275 -7.19 -3.13 0.15
CA VAL A 275 -8.48 -2.73 -0.40
C VAL A 275 -8.75 -1.24 -0.23
N VAL A 276 -8.91 -0.75 0.99
CA VAL A 276 -9.47 0.59 1.29
C VAL A 276 -8.61 1.69 0.66
N LEU A 277 -7.35 1.81 1.02
CA LEU A 277 -6.51 2.92 0.56
C LEU A 277 -6.22 2.89 -0.94
N PRO A 278 -6.00 1.75 -1.61
CA PRO A 278 -5.93 1.70 -3.07
C PRO A 278 -7.19 2.25 -3.77
N GLU A 279 -8.39 1.96 -3.23
CA GLU A 279 -9.63 2.48 -3.77
C GLU A 279 -9.77 3.99 -3.53
N VAL A 280 -9.43 4.47 -2.34
CA VAL A 280 -9.44 5.89 -2.00
C VAL A 280 -8.44 6.67 -2.86
N PHE A 281 -7.19 6.20 -2.96
CA PHE A 281 -6.15 6.86 -3.75
C PHE A 281 -6.55 7.02 -5.21
N LEU A 282 -7.10 5.97 -5.84
CA LEU A 282 -7.57 6.06 -7.22
C LEU A 282 -8.65 7.13 -7.40
N LYS A 283 -9.59 7.27 -6.43
CA LYS A 283 -10.63 8.31 -6.46
C LYS A 283 -10.04 9.71 -6.28
N CYS A 284 -9.04 9.86 -5.42
CA CYS A 284 -8.30 11.12 -5.27
C CYS A 284 -7.60 11.53 -6.57
N VAL A 285 -6.94 10.60 -7.27
CA VAL A 285 -6.33 10.85 -8.58
C VAL A 285 -7.37 11.26 -9.61
N SER A 286 -8.52 10.55 -9.65
CA SER A 286 -9.63 10.86 -10.56
C SER A 286 -10.22 12.24 -10.28
N LEU A 287 -10.44 12.58 -9.01
CA LEU A 287 -10.97 13.89 -8.60
C LEU A 287 -10.01 15.02 -8.95
N ALA A 288 -8.72 14.85 -8.67
CA ALA A 288 -7.70 15.82 -9.04
C ALA A 288 -7.64 16.04 -10.57
N ALA A 289 -7.75 14.97 -11.35
CA ALA A 289 -7.81 15.06 -12.81
C ALA A 289 -9.08 15.75 -13.32
N ASN A 290 -10.24 15.46 -12.73
CA ASN A 290 -11.51 16.10 -13.06
C ASN A 290 -11.48 17.62 -12.81
N LEU A 291 -10.78 18.03 -11.74
CA LEU A 291 -10.55 19.44 -11.40
C LEU A 291 -9.43 20.10 -12.24
N GLY A 292 -8.98 19.45 -13.31
CA GLY A 292 -7.98 19.97 -14.24
C GLY A 292 -6.53 19.90 -13.75
N ARG A 293 -6.25 19.16 -12.67
CA ARG A 293 -4.93 19.04 -12.04
C ARG A 293 -4.52 17.57 -11.81
N ALA A 294 -4.50 16.78 -12.90
CA ALA A 294 -4.03 15.40 -12.86
C ALA A 294 -2.56 15.34 -12.41
N PRO A 295 -2.21 14.56 -11.39
CA PRO A 295 -0.83 14.40 -10.95
C PRO A 295 -0.03 13.64 -12.04
N ARG A 296 1.05 14.24 -12.54
CA ARG A 296 1.94 13.69 -13.56
C ARG A 296 3.37 13.59 -13.03
N GLY A 297 4.17 12.69 -13.61
CA GLY A 297 5.55 12.50 -13.18
C GLY A 297 5.68 11.98 -11.76
N ILE A 298 4.66 11.32 -11.24
CA ILE A 298 4.61 10.77 -9.88
C ILE A 298 5.27 9.41 -9.80
N THR A 299 5.70 9.05 -8.61
CA THR A 299 6.09 7.68 -8.29
C THR A 299 5.07 7.08 -7.34
N THR A 300 4.59 5.89 -7.65
CA THR A 300 3.73 5.11 -6.74
C THR A 300 4.41 3.82 -6.36
N VAL A 301 4.21 3.39 -5.11
CA VAL A 301 4.80 2.17 -4.56
C VAL A 301 3.72 1.35 -3.89
N ASN A 302 3.70 0.04 -4.14
CA ASN A 302 2.97 -0.90 -3.30
C ASN A 302 3.96 -1.80 -2.57
N MET A 303 4.00 -1.69 -1.24
CA MET A 303 4.82 -2.51 -0.37
C MET A 303 3.91 -3.42 0.45
N ASP A 304 3.97 -4.71 0.16
CA ASP A 304 3.17 -5.72 0.85
C ASP A 304 3.79 -7.10 0.68
N PHE A 305 3.46 -8.04 1.55
CA PHE A 305 3.92 -9.43 1.44
C PHE A 305 3.12 -10.22 0.40
N ILE A 306 1.94 -9.71 -0.02
CA ILE A 306 1.15 -10.21 -1.16
C ILE A 306 0.80 -9.04 -2.08
N GLN A 307 1.08 -9.18 -3.37
CA GLN A 307 0.69 -8.19 -4.38
C GLN A 307 -0.75 -8.44 -4.85
N HIS A 308 -1.72 -7.86 -4.12
CA HIS A 308 -3.14 -7.98 -4.45
C HIS A 308 -3.52 -7.22 -5.73
N TYR A 309 -4.64 -7.63 -6.36
CA TYR A 309 -5.15 -6.99 -7.58
C TYR A 309 -5.41 -5.50 -7.41
N ARG A 310 -6.09 -5.08 -6.34
CA ARG A 310 -6.44 -3.67 -6.14
C ARG A 310 -5.23 -2.75 -6.00
N PRO A 311 -4.26 -2.98 -5.14
CA PRO A 311 -3.04 -2.17 -5.10
C PRO A 311 -2.30 -2.19 -6.43
N THR A 312 -2.18 -3.35 -7.08
CA THR A 312 -1.52 -3.45 -8.39
C THR A 312 -2.20 -2.57 -9.42
N GLN A 313 -3.52 -2.61 -9.54
CA GLN A 313 -4.25 -1.82 -10.53
C GLN A 313 -4.42 -0.35 -10.12
N ASN A 314 -4.82 -0.09 -8.87
CA ASN A 314 -5.28 1.21 -8.44
C ASN A 314 -4.17 2.10 -7.88
N VAL A 315 -3.02 1.52 -7.54
CA VAL A 315 -1.84 2.28 -7.09
C VAL A 315 -0.75 2.28 -8.17
N LEU A 316 -0.41 1.12 -8.75
CA LEU A 316 0.75 1.02 -9.63
C LEU A 316 0.43 1.29 -11.11
N VAL A 317 -0.64 0.69 -11.66
CA VAL A 317 -0.89 0.68 -13.11
C VAL A 317 -1.71 1.91 -13.55
N ARG A 318 -2.95 2.05 -13.06
CA ARG A 318 -3.89 3.07 -13.53
C ARG A 318 -3.41 4.51 -13.29
N PRO A 319 -2.92 4.89 -12.09
CA PRO A 319 -2.47 6.25 -11.84
C PRO A 319 -1.21 6.64 -12.62
N THR A 320 -0.40 5.66 -13.01
CA THR A 320 0.84 5.90 -13.75
C THR A 320 0.70 5.76 -15.27
N ALA A 321 -0.41 5.19 -15.76
CA ALA A 321 -0.70 5.10 -17.19
C ALA A 321 -1.02 6.47 -17.82
N THR A 322 -1.66 7.35 -17.06
CA THR A 322 -2.01 8.71 -17.49
C THR A 322 -0.82 9.64 -17.24
N GLY A 323 -0.18 10.13 -18.33
CA GLY A 323 0.93 11.08 -18.20
C GLY A 323 2.30 10.57 -18.62
N ASN A 324 2.36 9.44 -19.35
CA ASN A 324 3.61 8.85 -19.84
C ASN A 324 4.23 9.57 -21.06
N SER A 325 3.60 10.63 -21.57
CA SER A 325 4.07 11.40 -22.75
C SER A 325 4.88 12.63 -22.33
N GLY A 326 5.98 12.46 -21.60
CA GLY A 326 6.81 13.60 -21.20
C GLY A 326 8.20 13.20 -20.76
N ARG A 327 9.09 14.20 -20.53
CA ARG A 327 10.47 14.00 -20.04
C ARG A 327 10.56 13.31 -18.68
N ASN A 328 9.46 13.22 -17.92
CA ASN A 328 9.42 12.60 -16.61
C ASN A 328 8.14 11.74 -16.47
N PRO A 329 8.16 10.50 -16.97
CA PRO A 329 6.99 9.61 -16.89
C PRO A 329 6.69 9.20 -15.45
N SER A 330 5.39 9.03 -15.14
CA SER A 330 4.96 8.40 -13.88
C SER A 330 5.39 6.93 -13.83
N ARG A 331 5.74 6.44 -12.63
CA ARG A 331 6.23 5.07 -12.44
C ARG A 331 5.60 4.40 -11.23
N GLY A 332 5.17 3.15 -11.38
CA GLY A 332 4.67 2.29 -10.31
C GLY A 332 5.67 1.19 -9.99
N TYR A 333 5.92 0.95 -8.69
CA TYR A 333 6.86 -0.05 -8.20
C TYR A 333 6.21 -0.96 -7.18
N ALA A 334 6.36 -2.29 -7.37
CA ALA A 334 5.98 -3.29 -6.39
C ALA A 334 7.20 -3.71 -5.56
N LEU A 335 7.09 -3.67 -4.24
CA LEU A 335 8.06 -4.22 -3.31
C LEU A 335 7.38 -5.31 -2.50
N THR A 336 7.78 -6.55 -2.68
CA THR A 336 7.20 -7.71 -1.99
C THR A 336 8.10 -8.12 -0.83
N GLY A 337 7.53 -8.15 0.37
CA GLY A 337 8.23 -8.56 1.58
C GLY A 337 7.44 -8.18 2.82
N HIS A 338 7.83 -8.71 3.97
CA HIS A 338 7.23 -8.40 5.25
C HIS A 338 7.51 -6.96 5.67
N HIS A 339 6.50 -6.24 6.15
CA HIS A 339 6.61 -4.82 6.52
C HIS A 339 7.67 -4.58 7.58
N GLU A 340 7.75 -5.45 8.58
CA GLU A 340 8.72 -5.41 9.68
C GLU A 340 10.18 -5.60 9.24
N LEU A 341 10.41 -6.01 7.99
CA LEU A 341 11.74 -6.04 7.36
C LEU A 341 11.91 -4.92 6.34
N MET A 342 10.91 -4.69 5.50
CA MET A 342 11.00 -3.78 4.37
C MET A 342 10.99 -2.30 4.77
N VAL A 343 10.18 -1.93 5.77
CA VAL A 343 10.12 -0.54 6.26
C VAL A 343 11.41 -0.13 6.97
N PRO A 344 11.97 -0.94 7.92
CA PRO A 344 13.29 -0.67 8.50
C PRO A 344 14.41 -0.59 7.47
N LEU A 345 14.41 -1.51 6.49
CA LEU A 345 15.41 -1.50 5.42
C LEU A 345 15.32 -0.22 4.58
N LEU A 346 14.11 0.19 4.21
CA LEU A 346 13.88 1.43 3.46
C LEU A 346 14.31 2.65 4.28
N ALA A 347 13.92 2.73 5.56
CA ALA A 347 14.29 3.84 6.45
C ALA A 347 15.82 3.95 6.62
N ALA A 348 16.51 2.83 6.73
CA ALA A 348 17.97 2.78 6.87
C ALA A 348 18.72 3.09 5.55
N ALA A 349 18.10 2.84 4.40
CA ALA A 349 18.67 3.14 3.09
C ALA A 349 18.57 4.62 2.70
N LEU A 350 17.65 5.38 3.32
CA LEU A 350 17.45 6.80 3.03
C LEU A 350 18.50 7.67 3.75
N GLU A 351 18.90 8.76 3.12
CA GLU A 351 19.82 9.75 3.71
C GLU A 351 19.23 10.39 4.97
N LYS A 352 20.10 10.77 5.92
CA LYS A 352 19.71 11.46 7.15
C LYS A 352 19.21 12.90 6.88
#